data_c1a444a2cc0176c521bbe01c9ffbcd26
#
_entry.id   c1a444a2cc0176c521bbe01c9ffbcd26
#
_cell.length_a   1.000
_cell.length_b   1.000
_cell.length_c   1.000
_cell.angle_alpha   90.00
_cell.angle_beta   90.00
_cell.angle_gamma   90.00
#
_symmetry.space_group_name_H-M   'P 1'
#
loop_
_entity.id
_entity.type
_entity.pdbx_description
1 polymer ?
#
loop_
_entity_poly.entity_id
_entity_poly.type
_entity_poly.pdbx_seq_one_letter_code
_entity_poly.pdbx_strand_id
1 'polypeptide(L)'
;MAANGSLSGTDADIMSSHLTNATEVFLQTPLAQGISGIFAWLALLITGHQIYQHLRWYTCPSEQRWIIRILFIVPIYSFDSWLSILFFANNVYIYFNTVRDVYEAFVIYSFLSLCYEYLGGESNIMAEIRGRTIANSYWSCTCCLAGKHYTIEFLRFCKQATLQFCLVKPVMAFLTLVLKPLGRYEEGKWSPEEGYLYVTLIYNFSISLALYGLFLFYRATREMLSPYSPVLKFLTVKSVIFLSFWQGVLLALLGATSAIQPVLDSTEMCLAALVLRFAFPISVYAGVTIRSNVFDRRQVTLQSISSSLKETMNPRDIMQDAIHNFHPQYQQYTQF
;
A
#
# COMPACT_ATOMS: atom_id res chain seq x y z
N MET A 1 -26.38 16.12 -50.08
CA MET A 1 -27.06 16.50 -48.82
C MET A 1 -26.80 15.38 -47.81
N ALA A 2 -25.80 15.57 -46.98
CA ALA A 2 -25.45 14.63 -45.91
C ALA A 2 -26.06 15.17 -44.60
N ALA A 3 -26.98 14.43 -44.03
CA ALA A 3 -27.57 14.75 -42.74
C ALA A 3 -26.59 14.32 -41.63
N ASN A 4 -25.86 15.28 -41.06
CA ASN A 4 -25.16 15.13 -39.79
C ASN A 4 -26.18 15.15 -38.67
N GLY A 5 -26.57 13.97 -38.18
CA GLY A 5 -27.30 13.82 -36.94
C GLY A 5 -26.33 14.00 -35.76
N SER A 6 -26.21 15.21 -35.24
CA SER A 6 -25.65 15.45 -33.91
C SER A 6 -26.60 14.82 -32.90
N LEU A 7 -26.17 13.77 -32.24
CA LEU A 7 -26.81 13.21 -31.03
C LEU A 7 -27.01 14.40 -30.07
N SER A 8 -28.28 14.70 -29.74
CA SER A 8 -28.62 15.78 -28.82
C SER A 8 -28.11 15.41 -27.42
N GLY A 9 -27.65 16.37 -26.64
CA GLY A 9 -27.14 16.12 -25.28
C GLY A 9 -28.12 15.34 -24.38
N THR A 10 -29.42 15.44 -24.67
CA THR A 10 -30.49 14.68 -23.99
C THR A 10 -30.41 13.17 -24.20
N ASP A 11 -29.97 12.69 -25.38
CA ASP A 11 -29.86 11.24 -25.65
C ASP A 11 -28.66 10.63 -24.95
N ALA A 12 -27.55 11.40 -24.84
CA ALA A 12 -26.39 10.99 -24.08
C ALA A 12 -26.67 10.96 -22.56
N ASP A 13 -27.41 11.92 -22.04
CA ASP A 13 -27.83 11.96 -20.63
C ASP A 13 -28.83 10.85 -20.28
N ILE A 14 -29.74 10.52 -21.18
CA ILE A 14 -30.68 9.40 -20.99
C ILE A 14 -29.94 8.07 -21.04
N MET A 15 -28.99 7.91 -21.96
CA MET A 15 -28.20 6.70 -22.06
C MET A 15 -27.30 6.50 -20.83
N SER A 16 -26.69 7.56 -20.33
CA SER A 16 -25.90 7.53 -19.10
C SER A 16 -26.74 7.19 -17.87
N SER A 17 -27.95 7.75 -17.75
CA SER A 17 -28.88 7.44 -16.65
C SER A 17 -29.42 6.01 -16.71
N HIS A 18 -29.66 5.46 -17.88
CA HIS A 18 -30.07 4.06 -18.06
C HIS A 18 -28.90 3.09 -17.72
N LEU A 19 -27.67 3.42 -18.09
CA LEU A 19 -26.50 2.64 -17.74
C LEU A 19 -26.23 2.66 -16.22
N THR A 20 -26.37 3.83 -15.58
CA THR A 20 -26.23 3.94 -14.11
C THR A 20 -27.29 3.12 -13.37
N ASN A 21 -28.53 3.20 -13.77
CA ASN A 21 -29.61 2.42 -13.18
C ASN A 21 -29.42 0.91 -13.42
N ALA A 22 -28.99 0.49 -14.60
CA ALA A 22 -28.73 -0.92 -14.90
C ALA A 22 -27.56 -1.51 -14.08
N THR A 23 -26.53 -0.74 -13.83
CA THR A 23 -25.37 -1.17 -13.03
C THR A 23 -25.67 -1.15 -11.54
N GLU A 24 -26.44 -0.21 -11.03
CA GLU A 24 -26.94 -0.23 -9.64
C GLU A 24 -27.80 -1.47 -9.38
N VAL A 25 -28.70 -1.81 -10.31
CA VAL A 25 -29.52 -3.02 -10.24
C VAL A 25 -28.66 -4.28 -10.27
N PHE A 26 -27.58 -4.33 -11.07
CA PHE A 26 -26.70 -5.51 -11.14
C PHE A 26 -25.96 -5.75 -9.82
N LEU A 27 -25.44 -4.72 -9.17
CA LEU A 27 -24.74 -4.85 -7.88
C LEU A 27 -25.66 -5.25 -6.72
N GLN A 28 -26.91 -4.84 -6.79
CA GLN A 28 -27.92 -5.25 -5.82
C GLN A 28 -28.39 -6.69 -6.04
N THR A 29 -27.98 -7.33 -7.14
CA THR A 29 -28.35 -8.74 -7.37
C THR A 29 -27.62 -9.63 -6.35
N PRO A 30 -28.34 -10.59 -5.73
CA PRO A 30 -27.71 -11.56 -4.82
C PRO A 30 -26.57 -12.35 -5.45
N LEU A 31 -26.57 -12.46 -6.78
CA LEU A 31 -25.53 -13.15 -7.54
C LEU A 31 -24.21 -12.37 -7.49
N ALA A 32 -24.21 -11.05 -7.73
CA ALA A 32 -23.02 -10.23 -7.69
C ALA A 32 -22.41 -10.18 -6.27
N GLN A 33 -23.27 -10.02 -5.26
CA GLN A 33 -22.87 -10.05 -3.85
C GLN A 33 -22.28 -11.40 -3.44
N GLY A 34 -22.87 -12.49 -3.93
CA GLY A 34 -22.41 -13.86 -3.67
C GLY A 34 -21.05 -14.15 -4.32
N ILE A 35 -20.87 -13.81 -5.60
CA ILE A 35 -19.60 -14.01 -6.32
C ILE A 35 -18.47 -13.20 -5.65
N SER A 36 -18.70 -11.92 -5.41
CA SER A 36 -17.71 -11.06 -4.74
C SER A 36 -17.41 -11.58 -3.33
N GLY A 37 -18.41 -12.02 -2.58
CA GLY A 37 -18.23 -12.63 -1.27
C GLY A 37 -17.34 -13.87 -1.31
N ILE A 38 -17.55 -14.78 -2.26
CA ILE A 38 -16.73 -16.00 -2.42
C ILE A 38 -15.28 -15.64 -2.64
N PHE A 39 -14.97 -14.72 -3.54
CA PHE A 39 -13.58 -14.30 -3.82
C PHE A 39 -12.96 -13.57 -2.63
N ALA A 40 -13.71 -12.70 -1.96
CA ALA A 40 -13.24 -12.01 -0.77
C ALA A 40 -12.91 -12.99 0.38
N TRP A 41 -13.80 -13.93 0.67
CA TRP A 41 -13.55 -14.95 1.68
C TRP A 41 -12.39 -15.87 1.32
N LEU A 42 -12.26 -16.25 0.05
CA LEU A 42 -11.11 -17.06 -0.42
C LEU A 42 -9.80 -16.31 -0.22
N ALA A 43 -9.73 -15.02 -0.56
CA ALA A 43 -8.57 -14.17 -0.34
C ALA A 43 -8.23 -14.07 1.16
N LEU A 44 -9.25 -13.89 2.02
CA LEU A 44 -9.08 -13.87 3.47
C LEU A 44 -8.53 -15.18 4.02
N LEU A 45 -9.02 -16.32 3.57
CA LEU A 45 -8.55 -17.64 4.02
C LEU A 45 -7.11 -17.90 3.60
N ILE A 46 -6.76 -17.62 2.34
CA ILE A 46 -5.39 -17.81 1.83
C ILE A 46 -4.41 -16.93 2.61
N THR A 47 -4.71 -15.63 2.73
CA THR A 47 -3.81 -14.69 3.42
C THR A 47 -3.81 -14.91 4.92
N GLY A 48 -4.96 -15.20 5.53
CA GLY A 48 -5.07 -15.54 6.95
C GLY A 48 -4.24 -16.76 7.30
N HIS A 49 -4.26 -17.81 6.46
CA HIS A 49 -3.41 -18.98 6.63
C HIS A 49 -1.92 -18.61 6.50
N GLN A 50 -1.55 -17.77 5.56
CA GLN A 50 -0.15 -17.30 5.40
C GLN A 50 0.30 -16.48 6.62
N ILE A 51 -0.51 -15.56 7.11
CA ILE A 51 -0.23 -14.77 8.32
C ILE A 51 -0.09 -15.69 9.53
N TYR A 52 -1.00 -16.67 9.68
CA TYR A 52 -0.91 -17.67 10.74
C TYR A 52 0.40 -18.44 10.69
N GLN A 53 0.85 -18.86 9.52
CA GLN A 53 2.13 -19.55 9.36
C GLN A 53 3.31 -18.68 9.78
N HIS A 54 3.35 -17.38 9.39
CA HIS A 54 4.38 -16.43 9.81
C HIS A 54 4.37 -16.19 11.33
N LEU A 55 3.19 -16.12 11.95
CA LEU A 55 3.06 -15.97 13.39
C LEU A 55 3.46 -17.24 14.17
N ARG A 56 3.19 -18.41 13.61
CA ARG A 56 3.58 -19.69 14.20
C ARG A 56 5.09 -19.91 14.15
N TRP A 57 5.73 -19.53 13.06
CA TRP A 57 7.17 -19.62 12.84
C TRP A 57 7.83 -18.24 12.97
N TYR A 58 7.59 -17.58 14.10
CA TYR A 58 8.09 -16.22 14.37
C TYR A 58 9.54 -16.25 14.85
N THR A 59 10.47 -16.55 13.92
CA THR A 59 11.91 -16.75 14.20
C THR A 59 12.73 -15.48 14.09
N CYS A 60 12.35 -14.59 13.18
CA CYS A 60 12.99 -13.29 12.93
C CYS A 60 11.98 -12.14 13.13
N PRO A 61 11.75 -11.72 14.41
CA PRO A 61 10.74 -10.69 14.72
C PRO A 61 10.92 -9.39 13.96
N SER A 62 12.16 -8.96 13.76
CA SER A 62 12.49 -7.72 13.05
C SER A 62 11.94 -7.66 11.63
N GLU A 63 12.06 -8.76 10.88
CA GLU A 63 11.58 -8.83 9.49
C GLU A 63 10.12 -9.25 9.41
N GLN A 64 9.74 -10.30 10.16
CA GLN A 64 8.42 -10.91 10.04
C GLN A 64 7.29 -9.99 10.46
N ARG A 65 7.51 -9.06 11.41
CA ARG A 65 6.51 -8.04 11.76
C ARG A 65 6.14 -7.15 10.57
N TRP A 66 7.11 -6.75 9.76
CA TRP A 66 6.86 -5.94 8.58
C TRP A 66 6.18 -6.73 7.47
N ILE A 67 6.58 -8.00 7.27
CA ILE A 67 5.94 -8.89 6.31
C ILE A 67 4.46 -9.09 6.66
N ILE A 68 4.15 -9.37 7.91
CA ILE A 68 2.77 -9.57 8.36
C ILE A 68 1.94 -8.29 8.13
N ARG A 69 2.49 -7.11 8.46
CA ARG A 69 1.82 -5.83 8.18
C ARG A 69 1.54 -5.63 6.69
N ILE A 70 2.47 -5.99 5.83
CA ILE A 70 2.27 -5.93 4.38
C ILE A 70 1.18 -6.90 3.94
N LEU A 71 1.17 -8.13 4.45
CA LEU A 71 0.18 -9.14 4.11
C LEU A 71 -1.25 -8.74 4.52
N PHE A 72 -1.41 -7.96 5.58
CA PHE A 72 -2.72 -7.46 6.02
C PHE A 72 -3.42 -6.55 5.00
N ILE A 73 -2.72 -6.08 3.96
CA ILE A 73 -3.36 -5.29 2.88
C ILE A 73 -4.48 -6.08 2.21
N VAL A 74 -4.28 -7.37 1.92
CA VAL A 74 -5.27 -8.21 1.24
C VAL A 74 -6.55 -8.40 2.07
N PRO A 75 -6.49 -8.81 3.35
CA PRO A 75 -7.67 -8.86 4.20
C PRO A 75 -8.46 -7.55 4.26
N ILE A 76 -7.76 -6.42 4.42
CA ILE A 76 -8.40 -5.11 4.52
C ILE A 76 -9.12 -4.76 3.21
N TYR A 77 -8.45 -4.90 2.06
CA TYR A 77 -9.03 -4.62 0.76
C TYR A 77 -10.19 -5.57 0.42
N SER A 78 -10.03 -6.87 0.66
CA SER A 78 -11.07 -7.86 0.37
C SER A 78 -12.32 -7.62 1.20
N PHE A 79 -12.14 -7.29 2.48
CA PHE A 79 -13.24 -7.02 3.39
C PHE A 79 -13.93 -5.70 3.05
N ASP A 80 -13.15 -4.66 2.76
CA ASP A 80 -13.64 -3.36 2.33
C ASP A 80 -14.47 -3.45 1.04
N SER A 81 -13.95 -4.12 0.02
CA SER A 81 -14.65 -4.31 -1.24
C SER A 81 -15.97 -5.05 -1.07
N TRP A 82 -15.99 -6.09 -0.24
CA TRP A 82 -17.22 -6.85 0.04
C TRP A 82 -18.25 -6.04 0.83
N LEU A 83 -17.81 -5.30 1.87
CA LEU A 83 -18.69 -4.41 2.63
C LEU A 83 -19.22 -3.26 1.78
N SER A 84 -18.41 -2.72 0.88
CA SER A 84 -18.83 -1.66 -0.03
C SER A 84 -19.99 -2.10 -0.95
N ILE A 85 -20.01 -3.38 -1.35
CA ILE A 85 -21.13 -3.93 -2.11
C ILE A 85 -22.37 -4.11 -1.22
N LEU A 86 -22.20 -4.64 0.00
CA LEU A 86 -23.32 -4.89 0.91
C LEU A 86 -24.01 -3.61 1.37
N PHE A 87 -23.24 -2.55 1.61
CA PHE A 87 -23.72 -1.26 2.15
C PHE A 87 -23.76 -0.15 1.11
N PHE A 88 -23.79 -0.50 -0.17
CA PHE A 88 -23.78 0.46 -1.27
C PHE A 88 -24.89 1.51 -1.16
N ALA A 89 -26.10 1.09 -0.80
CA ALA A 89 -27.28 1.95 -0.69
C ALA A 89 -27.17 3.05 0.41
N ASN A 90 -26.31 2.88 1.40
CA ASN A 90 -26.24 3.75 2.58
C ASN A 90 -25.10 4.76 2.57
N ASN A 91 -24.35 4.88 1.47
CA ASN A 91 -23.14 5.74 1.37
C ASN A 91 -22.08 5.48 2.46
N VAL A 92 -22.15 4.34 3.14
CA VAL A 92 -21.21 3.97 4.23
C VAL A 92 -19.86 3.52 3.66
N TYR A 93 -19.82 3.16 2.37
CA TYR A 93 -18.61 2.75 1.67
C TYR A 93 -17.43 3.74 1.80
N ILE A 94 -17.72 5.04 1.99
CA ILE A 94 -16.71 6.09 2.14
C ILE A 94 -15.86 5.88 3.40
N TYR A 95 -16.48 5.45 4.50
CA TYR A 95 -15.77 5.17 5.74
C TYR A 95 -14.83 3.97 5.59
N PHE A 96 -15.28 2.95 4.89
CA PHE A 96 -14.47 1.76 4.61
C PHE A 96 -13.31 2.10 3.69
N ASN A 97 -13.55 2.79 2.57
CA ASN A 97 -12.51 3.27 1.68
C ASN A 97 -11.46 4.13 2.41
N THR A 98 -11.89 4.96 3.37
CA THR A 98 -10.97 5.77 4.17
C THR A 98 -10.00 4.90 4.99
N VAL A 99 -10.49 3.83 5.61
CA VAL A 99 -9.65 2.89 6.37
C VAL A 99 -8.65 2.19 5.46
N ARG A 100 -9.11 1.71 4.29
CA ARG A 100 -8.27 1.12 3.26
C ARG A 100 -7.14 2.04 2.83
N ASP A 101 -7.49 3.27 2.52
CA ASP A 101 -6.58 4.30 2.05
C ASP A 101 -5.50 4.65 3.08
N VAL A 102 -5.86 4.75 4.35
CA VAL A 102 -4.91 4.97 5.44
C VAL A 102 -3.95 3.79 5.56
N TYR A 103 -4.47 2.56 5.45
CA TYR A 103 -3.64 1.38 5.55
C TYR A 103 -2.62 1.25 4.39
N GLU A 104 -2.98 1.70 3.20
CA GLU A 104 -2.09 1.77 2.04
C GLU A 104 -0.81 2.58 2.33
N ALA A 105 -0.95 3.72 2.98
CA ALA A 105 0.20 4.53 3.36
C ALA A 105 1.12 3.78 4.35
N PHE A 106 0.54 3.06 5.30
CA PHE A 106 1.30 2.22 6.24
C PHE A 106 2.07 1.10 5.53
N VAL A 107 1.52 0.51 4.49
CA VAL A 107 2.18 -0.56 3.73
C VAL A 107 3.41 -0.05 2.99
N ILE A 108 3.37 1.15 2.42
CA ILE A 108 4.54 1.75 1.76
C ILE A 108 5.70 1.95 2.74
N TYR A 109 5.40 2.48 3.92
CA TYR A 109 6.40 2.62 4.97
C TYR A 109 6.90 1.27 5.51
N SER A 110 5.99 0.32 5.73
CA SER A 110 6.36 -1.03 6.18
C SER A 110 7.27 -1.74 5.18
N PHE A 111 7.06 -1.49 3.89
CA PHE A 111 7.92 -2.04 2.85
C PHE A 111 9.34 -1.42 2.88
N LEU A 112 9.45 -0.11 3.05
CA LEU A 112 10.76 0.52 3.22
C LEU A 112 11.48 -0.02 4.46
N SER A 113 10.78 -0.10 5.60
CA SER A 113 11.33 -0.61 6.85
C SER A 113 11.79 -2.08 6.71
N LEU A 114 11.04 -2.92 5.99
CA LEU A 114 11.46 -4.27 5.66
C LEU A 114 12.77 -4.29 4.86
N CYS A 115 12.93 -3.39 3.90
CA CYS A 115 14.18 -3.28 3.15
C CYS A 115 15.36 -2.89 4.04
N TYR A 116 15.14 -1.99 5.00
CA TYR A 116 16.17 -1.64 6.00
C TYR A 116 16.57 -2.83 6.86
N GLU A 117 15.60 -3.63 7.31
CA GLU A 117 15.87 -4.84 8.13
C GLU A 117 16.64 -5.91 7.32
N TYR A 118 16.28 -6.13 6.07
CA TYR A 118 17.00 -7.06 5.17
C TYR A 118 18.47 -6.66 4.97
N LEU A 119 18.78 -5.38 5.06
CA LEU A 119 20.13 -4.86 4.90
C LEU A 119 20.89 -4.72 6.23
N GLY A 120 20.30 -5.11 7.35
CA GLY A 120 20.92 -5.04 8.68
C GLY A 120 20.95 -3.64 9.29
N GLY A 121 20.03 -2.75 8.87
CA GLY A 121 19.85 -1.42 9.44
C GLY A 121 20.70 -0.32 8.77
N GLU A 122 20.52 0.91 9.25
CA GLU A 122 21.12 2.11 8.65
C GLU A 122 22.66 2.11 8.67
N SER A 123 23.27 1.65 9.76
CA SER A 123 24.73 1.60 9.91
C SER A 123 25.37 0.68 8.87
N ASN A 124 24.78 -0.48 8.64
CA ASN A 124 25.29 -1.45 7.65
C ASN A 124 25.13 -0.94 6.22
N ILE A 125 23.98 -0.32 5.93
CA ILE A 125 23.73 0.32 4.64
C ILE A 125 24.77 1.41 4.39
N MET A 126 25.01 2.27 5.39
CA MET A 126 25.99 3.36 5.23
C MET A 126 27.42 2.86 5.08
N ALA A 127 27.82 1.79 5.76
CA ALA A 127 29.14 1.19 5.58
C ALA A 127 29.39 0.78 4.12
N GLU A 128 28.36 0.30 3.43
CA GLU A 128 28.49 -0.20 2.06
C GLU A 128 28.34 0.90 0.99
N ILE A 129 27.45 1.88 1.19
CA ILE A 129 27.21 2.93 0.19
C ILE A 129 28.11 4.15 0.36
N ARG A 130 28.80 4.26 1.49
CA ARG A 130 29.70 5.40 1.80
C ARG A 130 30.79 5.53 0.76
N GLY A 131 30.96 6.74 0.21
CA GLY A 131 31.95 7.02 -0.82
C GLY A 131 31.51 6.76 -2.25
N ARG A 132 30.38 6.09 -2.47
CA ARG A 132 29.80 5.97 -3.82
C ARG A 132 29.19 7.31 -4.23
N THR A 133 29.33 7.67 -5.50
CA THR A 133 28.73 8.88 -6.08
C THR A 133 27.36 8.57 -6.66
N ILE A 134 26.45 9.52 -6.52
CA ILE A 134 25.11 9.42 -7.13
C ILE A 134 25.25 9.59 -8.63
N ALA A 135 24.90 8.54 -9.39
CA ALA A 135 24.95 8.56 -10.84
C ALA A 135 23.91 9.55 -11.40
N ASN A 136 24.35 10.39 -12.34
CA ASN A 136 23.47 11.29 -13.07
C ASN A 136 22.52 10.49 -13.98
N SER A 137 21.23 10.74 -13.89
CA SER A 137 20.25 10.16 -14.80
C SER A 137 19.02 11.07 -14.93
N TYR A 138 18.71 11.47 -16.14
CA TYR A 138 17.50 12.25 -16.44
C TYR A 138 16.23 11.51 -16.05
N TRP A 139 16.18 10.20 -16.31
CA TRP A 139 15.02 9.34 -15.99
C TRP A 139 14.73 9.22 -14.49
N SER A 140 15.71 9.50 -13.66
CA SER A 140 15.59 9.38 -12.19
C SER A 140 15.47 10.71 -11.49
N CYS A 141 15.37 11.83 -12.21
CA CYS A 141 15.37 13.19 -11.65
C CYS A 141 16.53 13.43 -10.67
N THR A 142 17.67 12.75 -10.84
CA THR A 142 18.85 12.89 -9.97
C THR A 142 19.84 13.94 -10.45
N CYS A 143 19.46 14.76 -11.45
CA CYS A 143 20.34 15.80 -11.99
C CYS A 143 20.82 16.78 -10.93
N CYS A 144 19.97 17.14 -9.96
CA CYS A 144 20.32 18.02 -8.85
C CYS A 144 21.21 17.36 -7.77
N LEU A 145 21.26 16.03 -7.74
CA LEU A 145 22.05 15.22 -6.81
C LEU A 145 23.30 14.63 -7.46
N ALA A 146 23.48 14.85 -8.76
CA ALA A 146 24.60 14.31 -9.51
C ALA A 146 25.95 14.76 -8.93
N GLY A 147 26.87 13.80 -8.76
CA GLY A 147 28.21 14.03 -8.22
C GLY A 147 28.28 14.18 -6.69
N LYS A 148 27.16 14.18 -5.98
CA LYS A 148 27.17 14.10 -4.50
C LYS A 148 27.41 12.66 -4.05
N HIS A 149 28.07 12.52 -2.90
CA HIS A 149 28.24 11.23 -2.25
C HIS A 149 26.99 10.86 -1.43
N TYR A 150 26.73 9.57 -1.29
CA TYR A 150 25.69 9.11 -0.38
C TYR A 150 26.07 9.41 1.08
N THR A 151 25.15 10.03 1.81
CA THR A 151 25.31 10.43 3.21
C THR A 151 24.18 9.88 4.06
N ILE A 152 24.30 9.95 5.37
CA ILE A 152 23.22 9.62 6.32
C ILE A 152 21.99 10.47 6.07
N GLU A 153 22.16 11.73 5.68
CA GLU A 153 21.06 12.64 5.35
C GLU A 153 20.24 12.13 4.17
N PHE A 154 20.85 11.44 3.22
CA PHE A 154 20.15 10.78 2.12
C PHE A 154 19.22 9.66 2.63
N LEU A 155 19.68 8.79 3.52
CA LEU A 155 18.84 7.75 4.11
C LEU A 155 17.70 8.35 4.94
N ARG A 156 18.02 9.38 5.72
CA ARG A 156 17.03 10.16 6.47
C ARG A 156 15.96 10.74 5.58
N PHE A 157 16.34 11.35 4.45
CA PHE A 157 15.42 11.88 3.46
C PHE A 157 14.47 10.78 2.93
N CYS A 158 15.00 9.61 2.57
CA CYS A 158 14.19 8.50 2.08
C CYS A 158 13.14 8.04 3.13
N LYS A 159 13.52 7.95 4.40
CA LYS A 159 12.59 7.65 5.49
C LYS A 159 11.56 8.76 5.71
N GLN A 160 12.01 10.02 5.76
CA GLN A 160 11.12 11.17 5.95
C GLN A 160 10.10 11.28 4.81
N ALA A 161 10.51 11.02 3.56
CA ALA A 161 9.63 11.05 2.41
C ALA A 161 8.49 10.01 2.49
N THR A 162 8.74 8.84 3.05
CA THR A 162 7.71 7.81 3.25
C THR A 162 6.88 8.04 4.51
N LEU A 163 7.52 8.48 5.62
CA LEU A 163 6.82 8.80 6.87
C LEU A 163 5.85 9.97 6.71
N GLN A 164 6.22 11.01 5.95
CA GLN A 164 5.32 12.13 5.71
C GLN A 164 4.02 11.68 5.02
N PHE A 165 4.11 10.71 4.11
CA PHE A 165 2.92 10.17 3.46
C PHE A 165 2.03 9.40 4.43
N CYS A 166 2.63 8.62 5.36
CA CYS A 166 1.89 7.94 6.43
C CYS A 166 1.17 8.90 7.38
N LEU A 167 1.66 10.14 7.50
CA LEU A 167 1.01 11.17 8.32
C LEU A 167 -0.02 11.96 7.52
N VAL A 168 0.32 12.36 6.30
CA VAL A 168 -0.55 13.19 5.43
C VAL A 168 -1.81 12.43 5.05
N LYS A 169 -1.71 11.15 4.70
CA LYS A 169 -2.86 10.35 4.25
C LYS A 169 -3.99 10.27 5.29
N PRO A 170 -3.74 9.90 6.57
CA PRO A 170 -4.78 9.90 7.59
C PRO A 170 -5.38 11.30 7.84
N VAL A 171 -4.56 12.35 7.82
CA VAL A 171 -5.03 13.73 8.01
C VAL A 171 -5.96 14.15 6.88
N MET A 172 -5.58 13.86 5.62
CA MET A 172 -6.42 14.16 4.46
C MET A 172 -7.70 13.32 4.46
N ALA A 173 -7.61 12.05 4.85
CA ALA A 173 -8.76 11.17 5.00
C ALA A 173 -9.76 11.70 6.05
N PHE A 174 -9.26 12.11 7.21
CA PHE A 174 -10.08 12.75 8.23
C PHE A 174 -10.72 14.06 7.74
N LEU A 175 -9.95 14.90 7.05
CA LEU A 175 -10.45 16.14 6.47
C LEU A 175 -11.58 15.88 5.46
N THR A 176 -11.46 14.86 4.63
CA THR A 176 -12.51 14.44 3.69
C THR A 176 -13.80 14.05 4.41
N LEU A 177 -13.68 13.27 5.50
CA LEU A 177 -14.84 12.85 6.31
C LEU A 177 -15.54 14.04 6.99
N VAL A 178 -14.82 15.10 7.32
CA VAL A 178 -15.40 16.33 7.89
C VAL A 178 -16.01 17.23 6.80
N LEU A 179 -15.34 17.40 5.66
CA LEU A 179 -15.79 18.29 4.59
C LEU A 179 -17.03 17.76 3.85
N LYS A 180 -17.18 16.43 3.75
CA LYS A 180 -18.29 15.81 3.02
C LYS A 180 -19.68 16.15 3.60
N PRO A 181 -19.95 15.98 4.91
CA PRO A 181 -21.23 16.37 5.49
C PRO A 181 -21.46 17.88 5.49
N LEU A 182 -20.39 18.70 5.37
CA LEU A 182 -20.50 20.15 5.25
C LEU A 182 -20.85 20.62 3.82
N GLY A 183 -21.00 19.67 2.88
CA GLY A 183 -21.31 19.98 1.47
C GLY A 183 -20.18 20.71 0.72
N ARG A 184 -18.96 20.66 1.24
CA ARG A 184 -17.76 21.28 0.67
C ARG A 184 -16.83 20.29 -0.02
N TYR A 185 -17.21 19.03 -0.11
CA TYR A 185 -16.43 17.97 -0.74
C TYR A 185 -17.32 17.09 -1.60
N GLU A 186 -17.15 17.16 -2.90
CA GLU A 186 -17.82 16.29 -3.88
C GLU A 186 -16.77 15.64 -4.76
N GLU A 187 -16.77 14.31 -4.77
CA GLU A 187 -15.81 13.53 -5.53
C GLU A 187 -15.96 13.79 -7.04
N GLY A 188 -14.83 14.04 -7.71
CA GLY A 188 -14.79 14.29 -9.15
C GLY A 188 -15.02 15.75 -9.58
N LYS A 189 -15.41 16.64 -8.68
CA LYS A 189 -15.54 18.07 -8.99
C LYS A 189 -14.20 18.81 -8.88
N TRP A 190 -13.65 19.19 -10.01
CA TRP A 190 -12.39 19.95 -10.13
C TRP A 190 -12.65 21.47 -10.07
N SER A 191 -13.33 21.93 -9.03
CA SER A 191 -13.60 23.36 -8.80
C SER A 191 -12.69 23.89 -7.69
N PRO A 192 -12.16 25.15 -7.82
CA PRO A 192 -11.39 25.79 -6.75
C PRO A 192 -12.20 26.05 -5.47
N GLU A 193 -13.53 26.05 -5.57
CA GLU A 193 -14.44 26.24 -4.44
C GLU A 193 -14.66 24.95 -3.63
N GLU A 194 -14.29 23.80 -4.21
CA GLU A 194 -14.47 22.49 -3.64
C GLU A 194 -13.17 21.96 -2.99
N GLY A 195 -13.30 21.29 -1.86
CA GLY A 195 -12.16 20.72 -1.12
C GLY A 195 -11.47 19.57 -1.87
N TYR A 196 -12.17 18.90 -2.81
CA TYR A 196 -11.66 17.77 -3.57
C TYR A 196 -10.35 18.08 -4.31
N LEU A 197 -10.27 19.25 -4.99
CA LEU A 197 -9.09 19.67 -5.73
C LEU A 197 -7.85 19.74 -4.83
N TYR A 198 -7.98 20.40 -3.67
CA TYR A 198 -6.85 20.61 -2.76
C TYR A 198 -6.38 19.31 -2.09
N VAL A 199 -7.32 18.49 -1.63
CA VAL A 199 -7.03 17.18 -1.04
C VAL A 199 -6.31 16.29 -2.06
N THR A 200 -6.80 16.26 -3.30
CA THR A 200 -6.21 15.46 -4.38
C THR A 200 -4.79 15.94 -4.74
N LEU A 201 -4.57 17.25 -4.83
CA LEU A 201 -3.23 17.81 -5.12
C LEU A 201 -2.22 17.48 -4.01
N ILE A 202 -2.59 17.71 -2.75
CA ILE A 202 -1.73 17.42 -1.59
C ILE A 202 -1.42 15.92 -1.54
N TYR A 203 -2.42 15.07 -1.74
CA TYR A 203 -2.26 13.63 -1.76
C TYR A 203 -1.30 13.17 -2.86
N ASN A 204 -1.51 13.63 -4.11
CA ASN A 204 -0.67 13.25 -5.24
C ASN A 204 0.78 13.74 -5.09
N PHE A 205 0.98 14.93 -4.54
CA PHE A 205 2.32 15.42 -4.22
C PHE A 205 3.00 14.55 -3.15
N SER A 206 2.29 14.26 -2.07
CA SER A 206 2.79 13.48 -0.94
C SER A 206 3.18 12.05 -1.35
N ILE A 207 2.32 11.35 -2.13
CA ILE A 207 2.62 10.00 -2.60
C ILE A 207 3.76 9.99 -3.62
N SER A 208 3.83 11.00 -4.50
CA SER A 208 4.92 11.13 -5.47
C SER A 208 6.27 11.29 -4.76
N LEU A 209 6.32 12.10 -3.71
CA LEU A 209 7.52 12.28 -2.90
C LEU A 209 7.91 10.98 -2.17
N ALA A 210 6.94 10.26 -1.61
CA ALA A 210 7.18 8.98 -0.93
C ALA A 210 7.73 7.91 -1.89
N LEU A 211 7.14 7.79 -3.08
CA LEU A 211 7.59 6.85 -4.11
C LEU A 211 8.97 7.24 -4.66
N TYR A 212 9.23 8.52 -4.81
CA TYR A 212 10.54 9.02 -5.22
C TYR A 212 11.61 8.68 -4.18
N GLY A 213 11.35 8.90 -2.89
CA GLY A 213 12.24 8.50 -1.80
C GLY A 213 12.53 6.99 -1.79
N LEU A 214 11.49 6.18 -1.99
CA LEU A 214 11.63 4.72 -2.08
C LEU A 214 12.44 4.29 -3.31
N PHE A 215 12.21 4.93 -4.46
CA PHE A 215 12.96 4.68 -5.69
C PHE A 215 14.45 5.04 -5.53
N LEU A 216 14.75 6.19 -4.94
CA LEU A 216 16.13 6.60 -4.65
C LEU A 216 16.83 5.61 -3.72
N PHE A 217 16.16 5.19 -2.66
CA PHE A 217 16.67 4.17 -1.74
C PHE A 217 16.99 2.86 -2.47
N TYR A 218 16.03 2.35 -3.25
CA TYR A 218 16.24 1.14 -4.04
C TYR A 218 17.45 1.27 -4.98
N ARG A 219 17.60 2.42 -5.64
CA ARG A 219 18.71 2.64 -6.57
C ARG A 219 20.07 2.64 -5.86
N ALA A 220 20.13 3.22 -4.67
CA ALA A 220 21.34 3.24 -3.85
C ALA A 220 21.73 1.84 -3.34
N THR A 221 20.74 1.02 -3.02
CA THR A 221 20.92 -0.28 -2.35
C THR A 221 20.68 -1.48 -3.25
N ARG A 222 20.51 -1.29 -4.57
CA ARG A 222 20.10 -2.32 -5.54
C ARG A 222 20.98 -3.56 -5.48
N GLU A 223 22.29 -3.41 -5.39
CA GLU A 223 23.25 -4.52 -5.37
C GLU A 223 23.09 -5.36 -4.11
N MET A 224 22.97 -4.70 -2.97
CA MET A 224 22.79 -5.34 -1.66
C MET A 224 21.43 -6.03 -1.54
N LEU A 225 20.40 -5.46 -2.13
CA LEU A 225 19.03 -5.94 -2.05
C LEU A 225 18.73 -7.06 -3.08
N SER A 226 19.56 -7.23 -4.09
CA SER A 226 19.35 -8.20 -5.18
C SER A 226 19.01 -9.61 -4.71
N PRO A 227 19.65 -10.20 -3.67
CA PRO A 227 19.34 -11.54 -3.19
C PRO A 227 17.91 -11.70 -2.64
N TYR A 228 17.32 -10.60 -2.16
CA TYR A 228 15.98 -10.60 -1.54
C TYR A 228 14.84 -10.34 -2.53
N SER A 229 15.16 -10.16 -3.82
CA SER A 229 14.19 -9.85 -4.89
C SER A 229 13.19 -8.73 -4.52
N PRO A 230 13.67 -7.57 -4.06
CA PRO A 230 12.80 -6.52 -3.51
C PRO A 230 11.89 -5.92 -4.57
N VAL A 231 12.36 -5.84 -5.82
CA VAL A 231 11.56 -5.31 -6.94
C VAL A 231 10.33 -6.16 -7.17
N LEU A 232 10.48 -7.50 -7.15
CA LEU A 232 9.35 -8.40 -7.32
C LEU A 232 8.35 -8.24 -6.17
N LYS A 233 8.84 -8.20 -4.92
CA LYS A 233 7.99 -7.99 -3.73
C LYS A 233 7.27 -6.64 -3.77
N PHE A 234 8.00 -5.58 -4.12
CA PHE A 234 7.41 -4.24 -4.26
C PHE A 234 6.40 -4.17 -5.40
N LEU A 235 6.74 -4.71 -6.58
CA LEU A 235 5.82 -4.77 -7.70
C LEU A 235 4.57 -5.57 -7.35
N THR A 236 4.69 -6.68 -6.63
CA THR A 236 3.54 -7.47 -6.18
C THR A 236 2.63 -6.66 -5.27
N VAL A 237 3.17 -5.97 -4.27
CA VAL A 237 2.38 -5.10 -3.38
C VAL A 237 1.78 -3.93 -4.15
N LYS A 238 2.57 -3.30 -5.01
CA LYS A 238 2.12 -2.15 -5.81
C LYS A 238 1.20 -2.54 -6.97
N SER A 239 1.33 -3.74 -7.53
CA SER A 239 0.45 -4.19 -8.61
C SER A 239 -1.00 -4.29 -8.14
N VAL A 240 -1.23 -4.69 -6.91
CA VAL A 240 -2.56 -4.69 -6.30
C VAL A 240 -3.18 -3.29 -6.35
N ILE A 241 -2.46 -2.29 -5.85
CA ILE A 241 -2.92 -0.90 -5.81
C ILE A 241 -3.01 -0.30 -7.22
N PHE A 242 -2.02 -0.61 -8.06
CA PHE A 242 -1.92 -0.10 -9.42
C PHE A 242 -3.00 -0.67 -10.34
N LEU A 243 -3.30 -1.96 -10.23
CA LEU A 243 -4.36 -2.62 -10.99
C LEU A 243 -5.71 -2.03 -10.61
N SER A 244 -6.03 -1.90 -9.32
CA SER A 244 -7.28 -1.29 -8.86
C SER A 244 -7.43 0.15 -9.37
N PHE A 245 -6.35 0.94 -9.39
CA PHE A 245 -6.37 2.30 -9.93
C PHE A 245 -6.66 2.33 -11.45
N TRP A 246 -5.88 1.56 -12.25
CA TRP A 246 -6.05 1.53 -13.69
C TRP A 246 -7.38 0.93 -14.13
N GLN A 247 -7.86 -0.03 -13.38
CA GLN A 247 -9.18 -0.61 -13.55
C GLN A 247 -10.26 0.46 -13.37
N GLY A 248 -10.16 1.29 -12.32
CA GLY A 248 -11.06 2.43 -12.12
C GLY A 248 -11.01 3.42 -13.26
N VAL A 249 -9.82 3.77 -13.76
CA VAL A 249 -9.64 4.63 -14.93
C VAL A 249 -10.25 4.01 -16.20
N LEU A 250 -10.02 2.72 -16.44
CA LEU A 250 -10.57 2.00 -17.59
C LEU A 250 -12.11 1.97 -17.55
N LEU A 251 -12.68 1.67 -16.37
CA LEU A 251 -14.13 1.68 -16.19
C LEU A 251 -14.73 3.06 -16.39
N ALA A 252 -14.06 4.12 -15.92
CA ALA A 252 -14.47 5.50 -16.16
C ALA A 252 -14.42 5.87 -17.64
N LEU A 253 -13.38 5.43 -18.38
CA LEU A 253 -13.25 5.63 -19.83
C LEU A 253 -14.32 4.87 -20.63
N LEU A 254 -14.72 3.70 -20.17
CA LEU A 254 -15.77 2.88 -20.79
C LEU A 254 -17.18 3.38 -20.43
N GLY A 255 -17.31 4.45 -19.62
CA GLY A 255 -18.60 4.93 -19.12
C GLY A 255 -19.30 3.93 -18.19
N ALA A 256 -18.60 2.87 -17.77
CA ALA A 256 -19.09 1.96 -16.76
C ALA A 256 -18.98 2.63 -15.39
N THR A 257 -20.05 2.56 -14.62
CA THR A 257 -20.12 3.20 -13.31
C THR A 257 -19.15 2.52 -12.31
N SER A 258 -18.73 3.27 -11.30
CA SER A 258 -17.95 2.82 -10.14
C SER A 258 -18.54 1.60 -9.41
N ALA A 259 -19.74 1.22 -9.79
CA ALA A 259 -20.51 0.11 -9.25
C ALA A 259 -19.90 -1.28 -9.53
N ILE A 260 -19.23 -1.50 -10.67
CA ILE A 260 -18.63 -2.80 -11.01
C ILE A 260 -17.26 -2.96 -10.33
N GLN A 261 -16.61 -1.86 -9.96
CA GLN A 261 -15.28 -1.83 -9.39
C GLN A 261 -15.11 -2.72 -8.15
N PRO A 262 -16.01 -2.73 -7.14
CA PRO A 262 -15.81 -3.58 -5.96
C PRO A 262 -15.85 -5.09 -6.25
N VAL A 263 -16.58 -5.55 -7.26
CA VAL A 263 -16.61 -6.97 -7.68
C VAL A 263 -15.26 -7.37 -8.29
N LEU A 264 -14.72 -6.51 -9.14
CA LEU A 264 -13.42 -6.72 -9.76
C LEU A 264 -12.30 -6.65 -8.72
N ASP A 265 -12.34 -5.68 -7.79
CA ASP A 265 -11.39 -5.56 -6.68
C ASP A 265 -11.35 -6.83 -5.82
N SER A 266 -12.50 -7.44 -5.54
CA SER A 266 -12.57 -8.70 -4.77
C SER A 266 -11.86 -9.86 -5.50
N THR A 267 -12.00 -9.92 -6.83
CA THR A 267 -11.34 -10.93 -7.66
C THR A 267 -9.83 -10.70 -7.72
N GLU A 268 -9.41 -9.46 -7.87
CA GLU A 268 -7.99 -9.06 -7.85
C GLU A 268 -7.34 -9.39 -6.51
N MET A 269 -8.04 -9.17 -5.39
CA MET A 269 -7.52 -9.50 -4.07
C MET A 269 -7.29 -11.01 -3.89
N CYS A 270 -8.10 -11.84 -4.51
CA CYS A 270 -7.87 -13.29 -4.51
C CYS A 270 -6.59 -13.65 -5.27
N LEU A 271 -6.36 -13.06 -6.45
CA LEU A 271 -5.11 -13.24 -7.20
C LEU A 271 -3.91 -12.67 -6.44
N ALA A 272 -4.06 -11.50 -5.83
CA ALA A 272 -3.03 -10.86 -5.00
C ALA A 272 -2.63 -11.74 -3.81
N ALA A 273 -3.57 -12.38 -3.14
CA ALA A 273 -3.31 -13.33 -2.06
C ALA A 273 -2.42 -14.48 -2.51
N LEU A 274 -2.68 -15.04 -3.70
CA LEU A 274 -1.85 -16.10 -4.27
C LEU A 274 -0.45 -15.61 -4.61
N VAL A 275 -0.31 -14.45 -5.26
CA VAL A 275 0.98 -13.90 -5.66
C VAL A 275 1.82 -13.51 -4.44
N LEU A 276 1.22 -12.92 -3.41
CA LEU A 276 1.90 -12.59 -2.14
C LEU A 276 2.39 -13.85 -1.41
N ARG A 277 1.69 -14.98 -1.52
CA ARG A 277 2.15 -16.25 -0.98
C ARG A 277 3.49 -16.70 -1.59
N PHE A 278 3.69 -16.44 -2.89
CA PHE A 278 4.96 -16.72 -3.57
C PHE A 278 6.03 -15.66 -3.28
N ALA A 279 5.64 -14.40 -3.15
CA ALA A 279 6.56 -13.29 -2.87
C ALA A 279 7.15 -13.35 -1.46
N PHE A 280 6.37 -13.81 -0.47
CA PHE A 280 6.78 -13.94 0.93
C PHE A 280 6.67 -15.39 1.42
N PRO A 281 7.54 -16.31 0.96
CA PRO A 281 7.45 -17.72 1.31
C PRO A 281 7.89 -17.95 2.77
N ILE A 282 7.09 -18.70 3.51
CA ILE A 282 7.40 -19.10 4.90
C ILE A 282 8.61 -20.04 5.00
N SER A 283 8.95 -20.74 3.92
CA SER A 283 10.05 -21.71 3.88
C SER A 283 11.40 -21.12 4.28
N VAL A 284 11.61 -19.83 4.03
CA VAL A 284 12.83 -19.10 4.41
C VAL A 284 12.99 -19.11 5.94
N TYR A 285 11.91 -18.86 6.68
CA TYR A 285 11.92 -18.77 8.15
C TYR A 285 11.78 -20.14 8.82
N ALA A 286 10.97 -21.05 8.28
CA ALA A 286 10.83 -22.41 8.75
C ALA A 286 12.14 -23.21 8.58
N GLY A 287 12.87 -23.01 7.48
CA GLY A 287 14.15 -23.67 7.22
C GLY A 287 15.25 -23.26 8.19
N VAL A 288 15.28 -21.99 8.61
CA VAL A 288 16.23 -21.50 9.62
C VAL A 288 16.00 -22.20 10.96
N THR A 289 14.74 -22.37 11.38
CA THR A 289 14.41 -23.07 12.62
C THR A 289 14.87 -24.54 12.62
N ILE A 290 14.67 -25.24 11.50
CA ILE A 290 15.10 -26.65 11.37
C ILE A 290 16.62 -26.72 11.43
N ARG A 291 17.33 -25.79 10.79
CA ARG A 291 18.79 -25.77 10.75
C ARG A 291 19.42 -25.37 12.10
N SER A 292 18.81 -24.41 12.81
CA SER A 292 19.26 -24.00 14.14
C SER A 292 19.02 -25.07 15.20
N ASN A 293 17.91 -25.81 15.11
CA ASN A 293 17.62 -26.95 16.03
C ASN A 293 18.58 -28.12 15.86
N VAL A 294 19.24 -28.26 14.71
CA VAL A 294 20.24 -29.32 14.45
C VAL A 294 21.64 -28.89 14.93
N PHE A 295 21.96 -27.57 14.87
CA PHE A 295 23.32 -27.08 15.16
C PHE A 295 23.47 -26.44 16.54
N ASP A 296 22.41 -25.83 17.07
CA ASP A 296 22.43 -25.17 18.37
C ASP A 296 21.26 -25.73 19.21
N ARG A 297 21.55 -26.45 20.31
CA ARG A 297 20.56 -26.97 21.28
C ARG A 297 19.83 -25.85 22.05
N ARG A 298 19.87 -24.60 21.61
CA ARG A 298 18.98 -23.53 22.08
C ARG A 298 17.61 -23.78 21.49
N GLN A 299 16.71 -24.28 22.31
CA GLN A 299 15.28 -24.26 22.03
C GLN A 299 14.90 -22.79 21.79
N VAL A 300 14.66 -22.42 20.52
CA VAL A 300 13.95 -21.22 20.21
C VAL A 300 12.55 -21.41 20.78
N THR A 301 12.29 -20.80 21.94
CA THR A 301 10.96 -20.75 22.53
C THR A 301 10.07 -19.99 21.60
N LEU A 302 9.27 -20.71 20.81
CA LEU A 302 8.26 -20.13 19.97
C LEU A 302 7.31 -19.31 20.84
N GLN A 303 7.24 -18.01 20.62
CA GLN A 303 6.30 -17.16 21.31
C GLN A 303 4.87 -17.61 21.02
N SER A 304 3.94 -17.34 21.93
CA SER A 304 2.54 -17.62 21.66
C SER A 304 2.06 -16.73 20.47
N ILE A 305 1.21 -17.28 19.61
CA ILE A 305 0.70 -16.57 18.42
C ILE A 305 0.07 -15.22 18.81
N SER A 306 -0.59 -15.16 19.96
CA SER A 306 -1.20 -13.90 20.45
C SER A 306 -0.16 -12.85 20.85
N SER A 307 0.98 -13.24 21.42
CA SER A 307 2.05 -12.29 21.75
C SER A 307 2.75 -11.79 20.50
N SER A 308 3.03 -12.65 19.53
CA SER A 308 3.61 -12.28 18.23
C SER A 308 2.67 -11.33 17.45
N LEU A 309 1.37 -11.60 17.47
CA LEU A 309 0.38 -10.72 16.85
C LEU A 309 0.33 -9.35 17.54
N LYS A 310 0.32 -9.32 18.87
CA LYS A 310 0.31 -8.08 19.65
C LYS A 310 1.57 -7.24 19.39
N GLU A 311 2.72 -7.87 19.31
CA GLU A 311 3.97 -7.21 18.95
C GLU A 311 3.92 -6.64 17.53
N THR A 312 3.46 -7.43 16.57
CA THR A 312 3.34 -7.03 15.15
C THR A 312 2.38 -5.85 14.96
N MET A 313 1.25 -5.84 15.67
CA MET A 313 0.23 -4.78 15.52
C MET A 313 0.52 -3.52 16.34
N ASN A 314 1.56 -3.51 17.16
CA ASN A 314 1.91 -2.34 17.98
C ASN A 314 2.51 -1.23 17.09
N PRO A 315 1.90 -0.04 17.00
CA PRO A 315 2.41 1.05 16.17
C PRO A 315 3.57 1.83 16.82
N ARG A 316 3.98 1.43 18.02
CA ARG A 316 4.97 2.17 18.82
C ARG A 316 6.31 2.32 18.13
N ASP A 317 6.73 1.30 17.38
CA ASP A 317 7.96 1.31 16.60
C ASP A 317 7.91 2.36 15.47
N ILE A 318 6.79 2.48 14.76
CA ILE A 318 6.58 3.49 13.72
C ILE A 318 6.59 4.90 14.32
N MET A 319 5.93 5.07 15.48
CA MET A 319 5.93 6.35 16.19
C MET A 319 7.33 6.73 16.69
N GLN A 320 8.08 5.78 17.23
CA GLN A 320 9.47 6.01 17.66
C GLN A 320 10.37 6.35 16.49
N ASP A 321 10.25 5.65 15.37
CA ASP A 321 10.97 5.94 14.14
C ASP A 321 10.62 7.33 13.59
N ALA A 322 9.34 7.73 13.64
CA ALA A 322 8.92 9.07 13.24
C ALA A 322 9.58 10.14 14.13
N ILE A 323 9.47 10.02 15.45
CA ILE A 323 10.07 10.97 16.39
C ILE A 323 11.58 11.04 16.16
N HIS A 324 12.24 9.90 16.04
CA HIS A 324 13.69 9.83 15.86
C HIS A 324 14.15 10.46 14.53
N ASN A 325 13.44 10.23 13.43
CA ASN A 325 13.80 10.79 12.12
C ASN A 325 13.55 12.29 12.00
N PHE A 326 12.58 12.83 12.72
CA PHE A 326 12.31 14.28 12.73
C PHE A 326 13.10 15.04 13.82
N HIS A 327 13.77 14.31 14.74
CA HIS A 327 14.55 14.94 15.80
C HIS A 327 15.86 15.52 15.24
N PRO A 328 16.29 16.74 15.66
CA PRO A 328 17.51 17.38 15.15
C PRO A 328 18.80 16.64 15.47
N GLN A 329 18.84 15.81 16.52
CA GLN A 329 20.03 15.05 16.95
C GLN A 329 20.20 13.68 16.25
N TYR A 330 19.49 13.41 15.17
CA TYR A 330 19.57 12.14 14.43
C TYR A 330 21.02 11.73 14.08
N GLN A 331 21.89 12.69 13.76
CA GLN A 331 23.29 12.43 13.40
C GLN A 331 24.13 11.84 14.54
N GLN A 332 23.76 12.08 15.79
CA GLN A 332 24.50 11.54 16.95
C GLN A 332 24.26 10.04 17.17
N TYR A 333 23.11 9.54 16.77
CA TYR A 333 22.74 8.12 16.98
C TYR A 333 23.30 7.18 15.92
N THR A 334 23.80 7.69 14.79
CA THR A 334 24.32 6.89 13.68
C THR A 334 25.85 6.91 13.56
N GLN A 335 26.53 7.54 14.52
CA GLN A 335 28.02 7.61 14.57
C GLN A 335 28.68 6.47 15.38
N PHE A 336 27.88 5.50 15.88
CA PHE A 336 28.39 4.34 16.62
C PHE A 336 28.29 3.07 15.84
#